data_78b5751259b1b62a568abddfe977643c
#
_entry.id   78b5751259b1b62a568abddfe977643c
#
_cell.length_a   1.000
_cell.length_b   1.000
_cell.length_c   1.000
_cell.angle_alpha   90.00
_cell.angle_beta   90.00
_cell.angle_gamma   90.00
#
_symmetry.space_group_name_H-M   'P 1'
#
loop_
_entity.id
_entity.type
_entity.pdbx_description
1 polymer ?
#
loop_
_entity_poly.entity_id
_entity_poly.type
_entity_poly.pdbx_seq_one_letter_code
_entity_poly.pdbx_strand_id
1 'polypeptide(L)'
;RWDIWIYPQEEQPDPGKVFISERLDGRCEEVLRNGGSVLLLNYGTVAKGKGAEVEIGFSSIFWNTAWTNNQAPHTLGILCNPDHPVFAQFPTEYHSNWQWWDPVSHSQAMIIDGFPPELKPLVQPIDTWFENRRLALVFEARAGNGKLIVSSIDMKDLKEDRPASKQLLRSILAYMNSESFNPATIIDINIVRSLAGR
;
A
#
# COMPACT_ATOMS: atom_id res chain seq x y z
N ARG A 1 -21.76 -19.92 -1.38
CA ARG A 1 -21.95 -18.47 -1.50
C ARG A 1 -20.67 -17.88 -2.07
N TRP A 2 -20.80 -16.99 -3.06
CA TRP A 2 -19.70 -16.24 -3.66
C TRP A 2 -19.99 -14.77 -3.46
N ASP A 3 -19.00 -14.00 -3.03
CA ASP A 3 -19.10 -12.56 -2.95
C ASP A 3 -18.71 -11.96 -4.29
N ILE A 4 -19.43 -10.92 -4.72
CA ILE A 4 -19.19 -10.20 -5.97
C ILE A 4 -19.04 -8.72 -5.62
N TRP A 5 -18.08 -8.06 -6.23
CA TRP A 5 -17.85 -6.62 -6.09
C TRP A 5 -18.25 -5.93 -7.38
N ILE A 6 -19.11 -4.93 -7.28
CA ILE A 6 -19.56 -4.12 -8.40
C ILE A 6 -19.09 -2.69 -8.14
N TYR A 7 -18.26 -2.18 -9.03
CA TYR A 7 -17.75 -0.82 -8.95
C TYR A 7 -18.40 0.08 -10.01
N PRO A 8 -18.56 1.38 -9.72
CA PRO A 8 -19.03 2.33 -10.72
C PRO A 8 -18.06 2.38 -11.90
N GLN A 9 -18.61 2.42 -13.12
CA GLN A 9 -17.84 2.69 -14.33
C GLN A 9 -17.63 4.20 -14.43
N GLU A 10 -16.67 4.71 -13.68
CA GLU A 10 -16.36 6.13 -13.66
C GLU A 10 -14.96 6.41 -14.21
N GLU A 11 -14.78 7.68 -14.56
CA GLU A 11 -13.49 8.24 -14.97
C GLU A 11 -12.39 8.10 -13.90
N GLN A 12 -11.20 8.60 -14.20
CA GLN A 12 -10.06 8.57 -13.27
C GLN A 12 -10.44 9.20 -11.92
N PRO A 13 -10.02 8.62 -10.78
CA PRO A 13 -10.29 9.19 -9.47
C PRO A 13 -9.76 10.63 -9.36
N ASP A 14 -10.58 11.55 -8.86
CA ASP A 14 -10.18 12.94 -8.63
C ASP A 14 -9.19 13.03 -7.45
N PRO A 15 -7.97 13.55 -7.68
CA PRO A 15 -6.99 13.73 -6.60
C PRO A 15 -7.39 14.83 -5.60
N GLY A 16 -8.29 15.76 -5.96
CA GLY A 16 -8.67 16.88 -5.10
C GLY A 16 -7.46 17.72 -4.69
N LYS A 17 -7.20 17.80 -3.36
CA LYS A 17 -6.06 18.53 -2.78
C LYS A 17 -4.79 17.66 -2.60
N VAL A 18 -4.84 16.40 -2.98
CA VAL A 18 -3.73 15.45 -2.78
C VAL A 18 -2.73 15.60 -3.91
N PHE A 19 -1.47 15.79 -3.57
CA PHE A 19 -0.39 15.73 -4.55
C PHE A 19 0.02 14.27 -4.76
N ILE A 20 -0.21 13.74 -5.96
CA ILE A 20 0.19 12.38 -6.33
C ILE A 20 1.54 12.42 -7.00
N SER A 21 2.47 11.55 -6.58
CA SER A 21 3.78 11.40 -7.18
C SER A 21 4.25 9.95 -7.18
N GLU A 22 5.05 9.58 -8.17
CA GLU A 22 5.70 8.28 -8.28
C GLU A 22 7.11 8.28 -7.67
N ARG A 23 7.60 9.43 -7.28
CA ARG A 23 8.95 9.60 -6.70
C ARG A 23 8.92 10.62 -5.59
N LEU A 24 9.71 10.36 -4.56
CA LEU A 24 9.94 11.32 -3.50
C LEU A 24 10.99 12.34 -3.97
N ASP A 25 10.53 13.41 -4.61
CA ASP A 25 11.34 14.50 -5.12
C ASP A 25 11.20 15.78 -4.28
N GLY A 26 11.90 16.84 -4.69
CA GLY A 26 11.87 18.13 -4.00
C GLY A 26 10.48 18.77 -3.96
N ARG A 27 9.61 18.48 -4.94
CA ARG A 27 8.24 18.98 -4.96
C ARG A 27 7.36 18.28 -3.92
N CYS A 28 7.51 16.95 -3.76
CA CYS A 28 6.87 16.22 -2.68
C CYS A 28 7.24 16.80 -1.31
N GLU A 29 8.54 17.07 -1.11
CA GLU A 29 9.06 17.62 0.15
C GLU A 29 8.55 19.04 0.40
N GLU A 30 8.42 19.85 -0.63
CA GLU A 30 7.85 21.18 -0.52
C GLU A 30 6.38 21.13 -0.10
N VAL A 31 5.58 20.26 -0.73
CA VAL A 31 4.17 20.04 -0.35
C VAL A 31 4.06 19.62 1.12
N LEU A 32 4.87 18.65 1.55
CA LEU A 32 4.87 18.18 2.93
C LEU A 32 5.33 19.26 3.92
N ARG A 33 6.35 20.03 3.56
CA ARG A 33 6.85 21.15 4.40
C ARG A 33 5.78 22.22 4.61
N ASN A 34 4.96 22.47 3.58
CA ASN A 34 3.87 23.43 3.61
C ASN A 34 2.56 22.88 4.21
N GLY A 35 2.58 21.68 4.80
CA GLY A 35 1.41 21.10 5.47
C GLY A 35 0.42 20.40 4.53
N GLY A 36 0.79 20.18 3.26
CA GLY A 36 -0.03 19.49 2.27
C GLY A 36 -0.06 17.97 2.44
N SER A 37 -0.87 17.33 1.61
CA SER A 37 -1.03 15.87 1.57
C SER A 37 -0.39 15.27 0.32
N VAL A 38 0.42 14.24 0.48
CA VAL A 38 1.10 13.52 -0.61
C VAL A 38 0.68 12.05 -0.64
N LEU A 39 0.29 11.57 -1.81
CA LEU A 39 0.18 10.15 -2.13
C LEU A 39 1.40 9.75 -2.96
N LEU A 40 2.30 8.97 -2.37
CA LEU A 40 3.48 8.45 -3.05
C LEU A 40 3.19 7.04 -3.58
N LEU A 41 3.15 6.88 -4.91
CA LEU A 41 2.97 5.62 -5.60
C LEU A 41 4.34 4.97 -5.86
N ASN A 42 4.81 4.17 -4.92
CA ASN A 42 6.18 3.64 -4.87
C ASN A 42 6.38 2.30 -5.62
N TYR A 43 5.34 1.81 -6.34
CA TYR A 43 5.45 0.58 -7.12
C TYR A 43 6.52 0.72 -8.23
N GLY A 44 7.34 -0.32 -8.37
CA GLY A 44 8.44 -0.32 -9.35
C GLY A 44 9.69 0.47 -8.91
N THR A 45 9.65 1.14 -7.75
CA THR A 45 10.78 1.94 -7.25
C THR A 45 11.34 1.45 -5.91
N VAL A 46 10.71 0.44 -5.30
CA VAL A 46 11.24 -0.18 -4.07
C VAL A 46 12.60 -0.81 -4.37
N ALA A 47 13.59 -0.49 -3.55
CA ALA A 47 14.95 -0.96 -3.74
C ALA A 47 15.13 -2.43 -3.34
N LYS A 48 16.13 -3.07 -3.94
CA LYS A 48 16.62 -4.37 -3.47
C LYS A 48 17.17 -4.23 -2.05
N GLY A 49 16.85 -5.17 -1.17
CA GLY A 49 17.13 -5.09 0.28
C GLY A 49 16.15 -4.19 1.05
N LYS A 50 15.14 -3.66 0.37
CA LYS A 50 14.05 -2.86 0.96
C LYS A 50 12.67 -3.47 0.71
N GLY A 51 12.62 -4.63 0.04
CA GLY A 51 11.41 -5.40 -0.20
C GLY A 51 11.18 -5.79 -1.65
N ALA A 52 11.91 -5.22 -2.62
CA ALA A 52 11.74 -5.54 -4.04
C ALA A 52 11.90 -7.04 -4.36
N GLU A 53 12.69 -7.76 -3.56
CA GLU A 53 12.95 -9.20 -3.68
C GLU A 53 11.94 -10.07 -2.93
N VAL A 54 11.02 -9.48 -2.19
CA VAL A 54 10.01 -10.23 -1.42
C VAL A 54 8.94 -10.73 -2.39
N GLU A 55 8.82 -12.03 -2.51
CA GLU A 55 7.77 -12.64 -3.33
C GLU A 55 6.40 -12.46 -2.67
N ILE A 56 5.48 -11.79 -3.36
CA ILE A 56 4.16 -11.50 -2.86
C ILE A 56 3.20 -12.63 -3.19
N GLY A 57 2.60 -13.25 -2.16
CA GLY A 57 1.53 -14.23 -2.26
C GLY A 57 0.18 -13.66 -1.88
N PHE A 58 -0.84 -13.99 -2.67
CA PHE A 58 -2.23 -13.59 -2.41
C PHE A 58 -2.89 -14.41 -1.31
N SER A 59 -2.58 -15.70 -1.27
CA SER A 59 -3.24 -16.68 -0.43
C SER A 59 -2.53 -16.83 0.92
N SER A 60 -3.31 -16.99 2.00
CA SER A 60 -2.81 -17.39 3.31
C SER A 60 -2.49 -18.90 3.40
N ILE A 61 -2.52 -19.63 2.29
CA ILE A 61 -2.19 -21.05 2.28
C ILE A 61 -0.72 -21.21 2.66
N PHE A 62 -0.50 -22.08 3.62
CA PHE A 62 0.80 -22.48 4.09
C PHE A 62 1.68 -23.03 2.94
N TRP A 63 2.85 -22.46 2.78
CA TRP A 63 3.82 -22.92 1.81
C TRP A 63 4.45 -24.26 2.23
N ASN A 64 4.50 -25.20 1.31
CA ASN A 64 5.12 -26.49 1.49
C ASN A 64 5.77 -26.96 0.19
N THR A 65 7.11 -27.06 0.19
CA THR A 65 7.90 -27.45 -0.98
C THR A 65 7.47 -28.78 -1.60
N ALA A 66 7.08 -29.75 -0.78
CA ALA A 66 6.68 -31.07 -1.26
C ALA A 66 5.40 -31.03 -2.10
N TRP A 67 4.49 -30.11 -1.77
CA TRP A 67 3.20 -29.97 -2.46
C TRP A 67 3.23 -28.92 -3.56
N THR A 68 4.13 -27.97 -3.48
CA THR A 68 4.23 -26.84 -4.44
C THR A 68 5.34 -27.03 -5.47
N ASN A 69 5.86 -28.24 -5.62
CA ASN A 69 6.90 -28.56 -6.59
C ASN A 69 8.14 -27.64 -6.48
N ASN A 70 8.60 -27.44 -5.24
CA ASN A 70 9.73 -26.57 -4.88
C ASN A 70 9.51 -25.07 -5.13
N GLN A 71 8.28 -24.60 -5.12
CA GLN A 71 8.00 -23.16 -5.14
C GLN A 71 8.75 -22.44 -4.01
N ALA A 72 9.38 -21.32 -4.33
CA ALA A 72 10.01 -20.47 -3.33
C ALA A 72 8.99 -19.93 -2.31
N PRO A 73 9.40 -19.69 -1.05
CA PRO A 73 8.54 -19.04 -0.06
C PRO A 73 8.04 -17.68 -0.53
N HIS A 74 6.77 -17.41 -0.28
CA HIS A 74 6.12 -16.13 -0.56
C HIS A 74 5.34 -15.65 0.66
N THR A 75 4.90 -14.39 0.65
CA THR A 75 4.03 -13.86 1.71
C THR A 75 2.67 -14.59 1.72
N LEU A 76 1.98 -14.55 2.84
CA LEU A 76 0.79 -15.36 3.15
C LEU A 76 -0.50 -14.51 3.09
N GLY A 77 -0.68 -13.71 2.05
CA GLY A 77 -1.79 -12.78 1.95
C GLY A 77 -1.55 -11.50 2.75
N ILE A 78 -2.61 -10.78 3.05
CA ILE A 78 -2.55 -9.49 3.75
C ILE A 78 -3.36 -9.47 5.03
N LEU A 79 -3.02 -8.51 5.88
CA LEU A 79 -3.80 -8.06 7.02
C LEU A 79 -4.13 -6.58 6.84
N CYS A 80 -5.38 -6.19 7.07
CA CYS A 80 -5.83 -4.80 7.13
C CYS A 80 -6.95 -4.65 8.16
N ASN A 81 -7.24 -3.43 8.59
CA ASN A 81 -8.40 -3.15 9.45
C ASN A 81 -9.55 -2.62 8.59
N PRO A 82 -10.62 -3.40 8.35
CA PRO A 82 -11.75 -3.00 7.51
C PRO A 82 -12.50 -1.76 8.05
N ASP A 83 -12.42 -1.47 9.35
CA ASP A 83 -13.08 -0.32 9.96
C ASP A 83 -12.28 0.98 9.75
N HIS A 84 -11.07 0.90 9.17
CA HIS A 84 -10.27 2.08 8.90
C HIS A 84 -10.92 2.93 7.80
N PRO A 85 -11.04 4.27 7.96
CA PRO A 85 -11.71 5.15 6.99
C PRO A 85 -11.17 5.08 5.56
N VAL A 86 -9.91 4.65 5.38
CA VAL A 86 -9.32 4.46 4.06
C VAL A 86 -10.08 3.44 3.21
N PHE A 87 -10.81 2.51 3.83
CA PHE A 87 -11.60 1.48 3.15
C PHE A 87 -13.09 1.81 3.02
N ALA A 88 -13.52 3.02 3.37
CA ALA A 88 -14.92 3.41 3.32
C ALA A 88 -15.56 3.24 1.92
N GLN A 89 -14.78 3.43 0.85
CA GLN A 89 -15.23 3.18 -0.53
C GLN A 89 -14.65 1.88 -1.13
N PHE A 90 -13.93 1.10 -0.33
CA PHE A 90 -13.38 -0.21 -0.69
C PHE A 90 -13.68 -1.20 0.44
N PRO A 91 -14.96 -1.52 0.70
CA PRO A 91 -15.32 -2.42 1.78
C PRO A 91 -14.58 -3.75 1.67
N THR A 92 -13.91 -4.14 2.73
CA THR A 92 -13.03 -5.30 2.74
C THR A 92 -13.18 -6.11 4.02
N GLU A 93 -12.48 -7.23 4.10
CA GLU A 93 -12.31 -8.04 5.30
C GLU A 93 -10.90 -7.82 5.88
N TYR A 94 -10.61 -8.43 7.02
CA TYR A 94 -9.29 -8.34 7.65
C TYR A 94 -8.16 -8.98 6.84
N HIS A 95 -8.48 -9.75 5.82
CA HIS A 95 -7.55 -10.56 5.01
C HIS A 95 -7.81 -10.38 3.52
N SER A 96 -6.91 -10.93 2.68
CA SER A 96 -7.07 -10.94 1.23
C SER A 96 -8.26 -11.82 0.81
N ASN A 97 -9.39 -11.19 0.47
CA ASN A 97 -10.47 -11.81 -0.31
C ASN A 97 -10.23 -11.58 -1.80
N TRP A 98 -11.07 -12.12 -2.68
CA TRP A 98 -10.86 -12.03 -4.13
C TRP A 98 -10.84 -10.63 -4.71
N GLN A 99 -11.38 -9.63 -4.02
CA GLN A 99 -11.24 -8.22 -4.37
C GLN A 99 -9.77 -7.77 -4.41
N TRP A 100 -8.94 -8.35 -3.54
CA TRP A 100 -7.52 -8.05 -3.41
C TRP A 100 -6.62 -8.75 -4.44
N TRP A 101 -7.19 -9.62 -5.30
CA TRP A 101 -6.38 -10.37 -6.26
C TRP A 101 -5.52 -9.45 -7.13
N ASP A 102 -6.14 -8.49 -7.82
CA ASP A 102 -5.41 -7.54 -8.66
C ASP A 102 -4.49 -6.62 -7.85
N PRO A 103 -4.93 -5.93 -6.78
CA PRO A 103 -4.04 -5.07 -5.99
C PRO A 103 -2.81 -5.79 -5.43
N VAL A 104 -2.96 -7.02 -4.92
CA VAL A 104 -1.85 -7.78 -4.33
C VAL A 104 -0.94 -8.35 -5.39
N SER A 105 -1.48 -8.90 -6.49
CA SER A 105 -0.68 -9.48 -7.58
C SER A 105 0.16 -8.44 -8.32
N HIS A 106 -0.20 -7.16 -8.22
CA HIS A 106 0.54 -6.04 -8.80
C HIS A 106 1.07 -5.12 -7.69
N SER A 107 1.83 -5.68 -6.77
CA SER A 107 2.42 -4.94 -5.66
C SER A 107 3.86 -5.35 -5.39
N GLN A 108 4.56 -4.53 -4.62
CA GLN A 108 5.88 -4.84 -4.07
C GLN A 108 5.85 -4.64 -2.55
N ALA A 109 6.45 -5.54 -1.79
CA ALA A 109 6.59 -5.32 -0.36
C ALA A 109 7.54 -4.15 -0.09
N MET A 110 7.28 -3.43 0.99
CA MET A 110 8.22 -2.49 1.62
C MET A 110 8.60 -3.06 2.97
N ILE A 111 9.90 -3.28 3.22
CA ILE A 111 10.41 -3.69 4.54
C ILE A 111 10.47 -2.44 5.42
N ILE A 112 9.70 -2.46 6.52
CA ILE A 112 9.57 -1.33 7.44
C ILE A 112 10.15 -1.60 8.82
N ASP A 113 11.06 -2.56 8.96
CA ASP A 113 11.70 -2.89 10.25
C ASP A 113 12.41 -1.69 10.89
N GLY A 114 12.99 -0.82 10.07
CA GLY A 114 13.65 0.40 10.52
C GLY A 114 12.71 1.60 10.80
N PHE A 115 11.41 1.46 10.59
CA PHE A 115 10.42 2.50 10.87
C PHE A 115 9.99 2.47 12.36
N PRO A 116 9.43 3.56 12.89
CA PRO A 116 8.91 3.59 14.24
C PRO A 116 7.98 2.39 14.51
N PRO A 117 8.06 1.73 15.67
CA PRO A 117 7.24 0.56 15.99
C PRO A 117 5.74 0.87 16.04
N GLU A 118 5.38 2.14 16.26
CA GLU A 118 4.00 2.62 16.27
C GLU A 118 3.38 2.69 14.87
N LEU A 119 4.20 2.71 13.81
CA LEU A 119 3.70 2.72 12.45
C LEU A 119 3.00 1.39 12.16
N LYS A 120 1.69 1.45 11.99
CA LYS A 120 0.88 0.31 11.58
C LYS A 120 0.53 0.47 10.11
N PRO A 121 0.90 -0.49 9.24
CA PRO A 121 0.46 -0.46 7.85
C PRO A 121 -1.07 -0.48 7.74
N LEU A 122 -1.60 0.23 6.76
CA LEU A 122 -3.00 0.14 6.35
C LEU A 122 -3.27 -1.20 5.63
N VAL A 123 -2.28 -1.65 4.85
CA VAL A 123 -2.26 -2.96 4.19
C VAL A 123 -0.92 -3.61 4.46
N GLN A 124 -0.93 -4.70 5.20
CA GLN A 124 0.27 -5.41 5.64
C GLN A 124 0.34 -6.81 5.04
N PRO A 125 1.31 -7.11 4.17
CA PRO A 125 1.61 -8.50 3.82
C PRO A 125 2.05 -9.29 5.06
N ILE A 126 1.60 -10.51 5.18
CA ILE A 126 2.04 -11.44 6.21
C ILE A 126 3.28 -12.15 5.68
N ASP A 127 4.44 -11.89 6.25
CA ASP A 127 5.69 -12.48 5.78
C ASP A 127 5.78 -13.98 6.08
N THR A 128 6.73 -14.64 5.45
CA THR A 128 7.06 -16.04 5.76
C THR A 128 7.60 -16.13 7.20
N TRP A 129 7.36 -17.25 7.86
CA TRP A 129 7.93 -17.48 9.19
C TRP A 129 9.46 -17.67 9.20
N PHE A 130 10.08 -17.80 8.03
CA PHE A 130 11.54 -17.90 7.92
C PHE A 130 12.21 -16.55 8.15
N GLU A 131 11.60 -15.46 7.62
CA GLU A 131 12.14 -14.10 7.65
C GLU A 131 11.47 -13.23 8.69
N ASN A 132 10.12 -13.31 8.75
CA ASN A 132 9.29 -12.59 9.72
C ASN A 132 9.55 -11.08 9.78
N ARG A 133 9.75 -10.44 8.62
CA ARG A 133 9.97 -9.00 8.47
C ARG A 133 8.67 -8.23 8.69
N ARG A 134 8.77 -6.99 9.16
CA ARG A 134 7.63 -6.07 9.11
C ARG A 134 7.47 -5.54 7.70
N LEU A 135 6.37 -5.91 7.06
CA LEU A 135 6.08 -5.54 5.68
C LEU A 135 4.93 -4.54 5.60
N ALA A 136 4.92 -3.73 4.54
CA ALA A 136 3.80 -2.87 4.18
C ALA A 136 3.58 -2.87 2.67
N LEU A 137 2.32 -2.79 2.22
CA LEU A 137 1.94 -2.36 0.87
C LEU A 137 1.43 -0.92 0.89
N VAL A 138 0.71 -0.55 1.95
CA VAL A 138 0.22 0.81 2.14
C VAL A 138 0.41 1.20 3.59
N PHE A 139 0.96 2.38 3.84
CA PHE A 139 1.01 2.97 5.17
C PHE A 139 0.80 4.48 5.11
N GLU A 140 0.40 5.06 6.23
CA GLU A 140 0.25 6.49 6.40
C GLU A 140 1.18 7.02 7.49
N ALA A 141 1.58 8.27 7.35
CA ALA A 141 2.42 8.94 8.33
C ALA A 141 2.33 10.48 8.21
N ARG A 142 2.86 11.17 9.20
CA ARG A 142 3.19 12.60 9.12
C ARG A 142 4.66 12.76 8.83
N ALA A 143 4.98 13.64 7.88
CA ALA A 143 6.36 13.99 7.54
C ALA A 143 6.47 15.51 7.40
N GLY A 144 7.39 16.12 8.15
CA GLY A 144 7.42 17.58 8.29
C GLY A 144 6.10 18.10 8.89
N ASN A 145 5.49 19.09 8.23
CA ASN A 145 4.18 19.61 8.61
C ASN A 145 3.02 18.91 7.89
N GLY A 146 3.32 18.07 6.91
CA GLY A 146 2.35 17.46 6.01
C GLY A 146 1.97 16.02 6.38
N LYS A 147 1.11 15.44 5.55
CA LYS A 147 0.58 14.10 5.69
C LYS A 147 0.90 13.27 4.45
N LEU A 148 1.24 12.03 4.65
CA LEU A 148 1.74 11.15 3.59
C LEU A 148 1.02 9.81 3.63
N ILE A 149 0.60 9.31 2.46
CA ILE A 149 0.37 7.88 2.24
C ILE A 149 1.42 7.40 1.24
N VAL A 150 2.06 6.28 1.56
CA VAL A 150 2.95 5.55 0.64
C VAL A 150 2.28 4.25 0.26
N SER A 151 2.17 4.01 -1.04
CA SER A 151 1.64 2.76 -1.59
C SER A 151 2.61 2.15 -2.58
N SER A 152 2.88 0.87 -2.42
CA SER A 152 3.64 0.04 -3.36
C SER A 152 2.76 -0.92 -4.16
N ILE A 153 1.45 -0.69 -4.16
CA ILE A 153 0.51 -1.29 -5.09
C ILE A 153 0.57 -0.49 -6.39
N ASP A 154 0.58 -1.18 -7.54
CA ASP A 154 0.50 -0.52 -8.84
C ASP A 154 -0.88 0.10 -9.03
N MET A 155 -0.94 1.41 -8.83
CA MET A 155 -2.11 2.25 -9.05
C MET A 155 -1.82 3.38 -10.05
N LYS A 156 -0.77 3.19 -10.87
CA LYS A 156 -0.45 4.05 -12.01
C LYS A 156 -1.26 3.58 -13.21
N ASP A 157 -1.46 4.39 -14.19
CA ASP A 157 -2.07 4.03 -15.49
C ASP A 157 -3.15 2.93 -15.41
N LEU A 158 -4.10 3.09 -14.48
CA LEU A 158 -5.14 2.11 -14.23
C LEU A 158 -6.08 2.01 -15.44
N LYS A 159 -5.92 0.94 -16.21
CA LYS A 159 -6.75 0.59 -17.35
C LYS A 159 -8.13 0.09 -16.89
N GLU A 160 -9.05 -0.06 -17.84
CA GLU A 160 -10.42 -0.53 -17.56
C GLU A 160 -10.48 -1.95 -16.97
N ASP A 161 -9.49 -2.79 -17.23
CA ASP A 161 -9.40 -4.16 -16.75
C ASP A 161 -8.93 -4.30 -15.29
N ARG A 162 -8.64 -3.18 -14.60
CA ARG A 162 -8.20 -3.16 -13.19
C ARG A 162 -9.16 -2.41 -12.26
N PRO A 163 -10.42 -2.81 -12.19
CA PRO A 163 -11.45 -2.06 -11.45
C PRO A 163 -11.21 -2.05 -9.94
N ALA A 164 -10.66 -3.12 -9.36
CA ALA A 164 -10.39 -3.19 -7.91
C ALA A 164 -9.28 -2.22 -7.51
N SER A 165 -8.16 -2.17 -8.22
CA SER A 165 -7.08 -1.21 -7.95
C SER A 165 -7.54 0.24 -8.15
N LYS A 166 -8.39 0.50 -9.17
CA LYS A 166 -8.99 1.81 -9.40
C LYS A 166 -9.90 2.23 -8.24
N GLN A 167 -10.72 1.31 -7.74
CA GLN A 167 -11.59 1.57 -6.60
C GLN A 167 -10.80 1.78 -5.30
N LEU A 168 -9.71 1.03 -5.10
CA LEU A 168 -8.82 1.23 -3.96
C LEU A 168 -8.18 2.63 -4.00
N LEU A 169 -7.67 3.05 -5.16
CA LEU A 169 -7.13 4.41 -5.33
C LEU A 169 -8.18 5.47 -5.01
N ARG A 170 -9.42 5.29 -5.50
CA ARG A 170 -10.54 6.20 -5.19
C ARG A 170 -10.78 6.28 -3.68
N SER A 171 -10.80 5.15 -3.00
CA SER A 171 -11.02 5.10 -1.55
C SER A 171 -9.89 5.80 -0.79
N ILE A 172 -8.64 5.59 -1.19
CA ILE A 172 -7.48 6.28 -0.62
C ILE A 172 -7.59 7.80 -0.82
N LEU A 173 -7.90 8.25 -2.02
CA LEU A 173 -8.01 9.69 -2.32
C LEU A 173 -9.18 10.34 -1.59
N ALA A 174 -10.33 9.67 -1.51
CA ALA A 174 -11.47 10.14 -0.73
C ALA A 174 -11.11 10.30 0.75
N TYR A 175 -10.42 9.32 1.33
CA TYR A 175 -9.91 9.38 2.70
C TYR A 175 -8.93 10.53 2.88
N MET A 176 -7.94 10.69 1.99
CA MET A 176 -6.93 11.74 2.08
C MET A 176 -7.51 13.15 1.94
N ASN A 177 -8.64 13.32 1.25
CA ASN A 177 -9.36 14.59 1.14
C ASN A 177 -10.33 14.85 2.30
N SER A 178 -10.55 13.88 3.19
CA SER A 178 -11.47 14.00 4.32
C SER A 178 -10.77 14.53 5.58
N GLU A 179 -11.57 14.99 6.54
CA GLU A 179 -11.08 15.38 7.87
C GLU A 179 -10.53 14.20 8.69
N SER A 180 -10.95 12.98 8.36
CA SER A 180 -10.49 11.76 9.00
C SER A 180 -9.02 11.45 8.71
N PHE A 181 -8.44 12.02 7.63
CA PHE A 181 -7.04 11.83 7.33
C PHE A 181 -6.16 12.59 8.32
N ASN A 182 -5.79 11.90 9.39
CA ASN A 182 -4.96 12.45 10.45
C ASN A 182 -3.99 11.39 11.01
N PRO A 183 -2.95 11.00 10.25
CA PRO A 183 -1.97 10.01 10.69
C PRO A 183 -1.36 10.36 12.05
N ALA A 184 -1.28 9.39 12.95
CA ALA A 184 -0.71 9.61 14.30
C ALA A 184 0.82 9.52 14.31
N THR A 185 1.40 8.65 13.46
CA THR A 185 2.85 8.39 13.45
C THR A 185 3.61 9.46 12.70
N ILE A 186 4.64 10.03 13.35
CA ILE A 186 5.56 10.98 12.73
C ILE A 186 6.81 10.24 12.29
N ILE A 187 7.27 10.49 11.07
CA ILE A 187 8.48 9.88 10.51
C ILE A 187 9.42 10.93 9.92
N ASP A 188 10.71 10.61 9.90
CA ASP A 188 11.67 11.33 9.07
C ASP A 188 11.46 10.94 7.59
N ILE A 189 11.32 11.92 6.72
CA ILE A 189 11.14 11.69 5.28
C ILE A 189 12.31 10.91 4.66
N ASN A 190 13.50 10.97 5.25
CA ASN A 190 14.66 10.22 4.80
C ASN A 190 14.47 8.70 4.93
N ILE A 191 13.65 8.24 5.90
CA ILE A 191 13.36 6.81 6.02
C ILE A 191 12.50 6.33 4.85
N VAL A 192 11.56 7.17 4.36
CA VAL A 192 10.80 6.89 3.14
C VAL A 192 11.70 6.90 1.92
N ARG A 193 12.62 7.87 1.83
CA ARG A 193 13.59 7.93 0.73
C ARG A 193 14.45 6.68 0.66
N SER A 194 14.76 6.07 1.80
CA SER A 194 15.55 4.83 1.85
C SER A 194 14.85 3.60 1.26
N LEU A 195 13.54 3.65 1.04
CA LEU A 195 12.78 2.57 0.38
C LEU A 195 13.03 2.53 -1.13
N ALA A 196 13.31 3.68 -1.74
CA ALA A 196 13.61 3.75 -3.16
C ALA A 196 15.07 3.42 -3.44
N GLY A 197 15.35 2.84 -4.61
CA GLY A 197 16.71 2.71 -5.14
C GLY A 197 17.32 4.09 -5.40
N ARG A 198 18.63 4.18 -5.22
CA ARG A 198 19.43 5.36 -5.62
C ARG A 198 19.53 5.44 -7.13
#